data_bfcd13ddd4ccbd57eb14c8757c6a9db5
#
_entry.id   bfcd13ddd4ccbd57eb14c8757c6a9db5
#
_cell.length_a   1.000
_cell.length_b   1.000
_cell.length_c   1.000
_cell.angle_alpha   90.00
_cell.angle_beta   90.00
_cell.angle_gamma   90.00
#
_symmetry.space_group_name_H-M   'P 1'
#
loop_
_entity.id
_entity.type
_entity.pdbx_description
1 polymer ?
#
loop_
_entity_poly.entity_id
_entity_poly.type
_entity_poly.pdbx_seq_one_letter_code
_entity_poly.pdbx_strand_id
1 'polypeptide(L)'
;MNIKERMLLREKFYSPYATKDKESIRLIPLEEDIRPNFFRDIDRIIHSTSYTRYMDKTQVFSLKDNDNISKRMVHVQLVSKIARTIGRALSLNEDLIEAAALGHDLGHVPFGHEGERILNKISLKHNEGYFNHNVQSVRELMDIENDGEGINLSIQTLDAILCHNGELELKEYHPKKKTTEEFLQDYE
;
A
#
# COMPACT_ATOMS: atom_id res chain seq x y z
N MET A 1 8.79 -30.51 -6.87
CA MET A 1 8.17 -29.29 -6.31
C MET A 1 9.30 -28.37 -5.84
N ASN A 2 9.43 -27.19 -6.44
CA ASN A 2 10.44 -26.21 -6.08
C ASN A 2 10.02 -25.40 -4.84
N ILE A 3 10.88 -24.46 -4.37
CA ILE A 3 10.61 -23.66 -3.16
C ILE A 3 9.35 -22.80 -3.33
N LYS A 4 9.22 -22.11 -4.44
CA LYS A 4 8.05 -21.25 -4.75
C LYS A 4 6.76 -22.07 -4.76
N GLU A 5 6.75 -23.21 -5.41
CA GLU A 5 5.58 -24.13 -5.43
C GLU A 5 5.18 -24.56 -4.01
N ARG A 6 6.17 -24.83 -3.13
CA ARG A 6 5.90 -25.17 -1.72
C ARG A 6 5.26 -24.04 -0.96
N MET A 7 5.73 -22.81 -1.16
CA MET A 7 5.15 -21.62 -0.52
C MET A 7 3.71 -21.38 -0.98
N LEU A 8 3.41 -21.65 -2.25
CA LEU A 8 2.08 -21.48 -2.85
C LEU A 8 1.08 -22.64 -2.56
N LEU A 9 1.51 -23.71 -1.87
CA LEU A 9 0.58 -24.81 -1.52
C LEU A 9 -0.63 -24.34 -0.71
N ARG A 10 -0.49 -23.30 0.10
CA ARG A 10 -1.57 -22.71 0.89
C ARG A 10 -2.70 -22.16 0.04
N GLU A 11 -2.43 -21.75 -1.21
CA GLU A 11 -3.46 -21.25 -2.12
C GLU A 11 -4.54 -22.28 -2.49
N LYS A 12 -4.28 -23.56 -2.27
CA LYS A 12 -5.29 -24.63 -2.45
C LYS A 12 -6.45 -24.50 -1.46
N PHE A 13 -6.22 -23.83 -0.35
CA PHE A 13 -7.20 -23.62 0.72
C PHE A 13 -7.77 -22.21 0.74
N TYR A 14 -7.40 -21.38 -0.23
CA TYR A 14 -7.92 -20.03 -0.33
C TYR A 14 -9.40 -20.00 -0.68
N SER A 15 -10.09 -19.02 -0.14
CA SER A 15 -11.44 -18.65 -0.57
C SER A 15 -11.47 -18.41 -2.08
N PRO A 16 -12.59 -18.68 -2.77
CA PRO A 16 -12.74 -18.34 -4.19
C PRO A 16 -12.63 -16.83 -4.48
N TYR A 17 -12.75 -15.99 -3.46
CA TYR A 17 -12.60 -14.53 -3.55
C TYR A 17 -11.16 -14.05 -3.28
N ALA A 18 -10.25 -14.94 -2.92
CA ALA A 18 -8.87 -14.57 -2.62
C ALA A 18 -8.06 -14.43 -3.91
N THR A 19 -7.35 -13.33 -4.05
CA THR A 19 -6.39 -13.11 -5.13
C THR A 19 -5.20 -14.06 -4.99
N LYS A 20 -4.90 -14.82 -6.02
CA LYS A 20 -3.79 -15.78 -6.06
C LYS A 20 -2.53 -15.14 -6.63
N ASP A 21 -1.37 -15.70 -6.28
CA ASP A 21 -0.07 -15.20 -6.71
C ASP A 21 0.06 -15.03 -8.25
N LYS A 22 -0.50 -15.99 -9.00
CA LYS A 22 -0.50 -15.96 -10.47
C LYS A 22 -1.34 -14.84 -11.09
N GLU A 23 -2.19 -14.19 -10.30
CA GLU A 23 -3.07 -13.09 -10.72
C GLU A 23 -2.41 -11.73 -10.49
N SER A 24 -1.20 -11.70 -9.93
CA SER A 24 -0.45 -10.47 -9.76
C SER A 24 -0.08 -9.86 -11.11
N ILE A 25 -0.40 -8.58 -11.28
CA ILE A 25 -0.10 -7.78 -12.47
C ILE A 25 0.87 -6.68 -12.10
N ARG A 26 1.88 -6.43 -12.94
CA ARG A 26 2.89 -5.37 -12.74
C ARG A 26 3.11 -4.62 -14.04
N LEU A 27 3.49 -3.35 -13.93
CA LEU A 27 3.88 -2.53 -15.08
C LEU A 27 5.14 -3.09 -15.74
N ILE A 28 6.14 -3.46 -14.94
CA ILE A 28 7.39 -4.02 -15.45
C ILE A 28 7.46 -5.50 -15.01
N PRO A 29 7.52 -6.45 -15.96
CA PRO A 29 7.69 -7.85 -15.62
C PRO A 29 8.92 -8.09 -14.75
N LEU A 30 8.81 -9.00 -13.77
CA LEU A 30 9.92 -9.36 -12.91
C LEU A 30 10.55 -10.67 -13.39
N GLU A 31 11.86 -10.79 -13.22
CA GLU A 31 12.56 -12.06 -13.36
C GLU A 31 12.02 -13.11 -12.40
N GLU A 32 12.17 -14.38 -12.78
CA GLU A 32 11.80 -15.50 -11.92
C GLU A 32 12.54 -15.44 -10.58
N ASP A 33 11.81 -15.70 -9.49
CA ASP A 33 12.31 -15.70 -8.13
C ASP A 33 11.68 -16.88 -7.36
N ILE A 34 12.36 -17.31 -6.32
CA ILE A 34 11.83 -18.34 -5.40
C ILE A 34 10.68 -17.82 -4.55
N ARG A 35 10.55 -16.50 -4.39
CA ARG A 35 9.52 -15.84 -3.61
C ARG A 35 8.24 -15.65 -4.42
N PRO A 36 7.05 -15.85 -3.82
CA PRO A 36 5.77 -15.44 -4.40
C PRO A 36 5.72 -13.92 -4.72
N ASN A 37 4.88 -13.53 -5.65
CA ASN A 37 4.83 -12.15 -6.16
C ASN A 37 4.44 -11.13 -5.08
N PHE A 38 3.39 -11.40 -4.30
CA PHE A 38 2.95 -10.50 -3.23
C PHE A 38 3.94 -10.48 -2.06
N PHE A 39 4.66 -11.58 -1.81
CA PHE A 39 5.77 -11.58 -0.86
C PHE A 39 6.90 -10.64 -1.30
N ARG A 40 7.19 -10.58 -2.61
CA ARG A 40 8.15 -9.61 -3.17
C ARG A 40 7.67 -8.17 -3.01
N ASP A 41 6.36 -7.91 -2.99
CA ASP A 41 5.83 -6.57 -2.69
C ASP A 41 6.12 -6.16 -1.25
N ILE A 42 5.94 -7.06 -0.29
CA ILE A 42 6.32 -6.83 1.11
C ILE A 42 7.79 -6.42 1.21
N ASP A 43 8.68 -7.22 0.60
CA ASP A 43 10.12 -6.94 0.61
C ASP A 43 10.44 -5.56 0.03
N ARG A 44 9.84 -5.19 -1.10
CA ARG A 44 10.04 -3.90 -1.76
C ARG A 44 9.57 -2.73 -0.89
N ILE A 45 8.41 -2.86 -0.27
CA ILE A 45 7.88 -1.85 0.65
C ILE A 45 8.81 -1.67 1.85
N ILE A 46 9.21 -2.76 2.52
CA ILE A 46 10.07 -2.70 3.71
C ILE A 46 11.43 -2.08 3.41
N HIS A 47 11.97 -2.28 2.20
CA HIS A 47 13.25 -1.71 1.78
C HIS A 47 13.13 -0.29 1.22
N SER A 48 11.93 0.27 1.10
CA SER A 48 11.75 1.64 0.62
C SER A 48 12.18 2.67 1.66
N THR A 49 12.62 3.84 1.17
CA THR A 49 12.97 4.98 2.02
C THR A 49 11.75 5.50 2.77
N SER A 50 10.60 5.54 2.12
CA SER A 50 9.33 5.97 2.70
C SER A 50 8.93 5.10 3.89
N TYR A 51 9.15 3.78 3.82
CA TYR A 51 8.88 2.87 4.93
C TYR A 51 9.80 3.15 6.12
N THR A 52 11.10 3.39 5.89
CA THR A 52 12.04 3.73 6.94
C THR A 52 11.62 5.00 7.69
N ARG A 53 11.03 5.98 7.00
CA ARG A 53 10.52 7.23 7.60
C ARG A 53 9.40 7.03 8.63
N TYR A 54 8.73 5.88 8.65
CA TYR A 54 7.75 5.57 9.71
C TYR A 54 8.36 5.61 11.13
N MET A 55 9.66 5.38 11.27
CA MET A 55 10.35 5.44 12.56
C MET A 55 10.36 6.85 13.15
N ASP A 56 10.34 7.89 12.30
CA ASP A 56 10.40 9.28 12.73
C ASP A 56 9.04 9.98 12.74
N LYS A 57 8.03 9.39 12.09
CA LYS A 57 6.67 9.91 12.10
C LYS A 57 5.94 9.50 13.39
N THR A 58 5.35 10.46 14.09
CA THR A 58 4.47 10.17 15.24
C THR A 58 3.08 9.80 14.76
N GLN A 59 2.33 9.02 15.56
CA GLN A 59 0.97 8.63 15.20
C GLN A 59 -0.03 9.77 15.41
N VAL A 60 -0.04 10.38 16.58
CA VAL A 60 -1.01 11.43 16.96
C VAL A 60 -0.32 12.68 17.54
N PHE A 61 0.56 12.50 18.51
CA PHE A 61 1.17 13.59 19.25
C PHE A 61 2.52 13.97 18.65
N SER A 62 2.54 15.07 17.92
CA SER A 62 3.78 15.66 17.40
C SER A 62 4.45 16.55 18.46
N LEU A 63 5.77 16.71 18.38
CA LEU A 63 6.55 17.65 19.18
C LEU A 63 6.63 17.35 20.71
N LYS A 64 6.30 16.15 21.15
CA LYS A 64 6.53 15.72 22.53
C LYS A 64 7.66 14.68 22.56
N ASP A 65 8.67 14.98 23.34
CA ASP A 65 9.78 14.04 23.61
C ASP A 65 9.37 13.13 24.77
N ASN A 66 8.74 12.01 24.42
CA ASN A 66 8.23 11.02 25.40
C ASN A 66 8.27 9.63 24.77
N ASP A 67 8.97 8.70 25.40
CA ASP A 67 9.17 7.31 24.95
C ASP A 67 7.87 6.50 24.88
N ASN A 68 6.81 6.96 25.57
CA ASN A 68 5.50 6.31 25.53
C ASN A 68 4.64 6.71 24.32
N ILE A 69 5.13 7.63 23.47
CA ILE A 69 4.41 8.04 22.26
C ILE A 69 4.68 7.03 21.15
N SER A 70 3.62 6.37 20.68
CA SER A 70 3.71 5.41 19.59
C SER A 70 4.15 6.08 18.29
N LYS A 71 5.18 5.52 17.67
CA LYS A 71 5.60 5.88 16.32
C LYS A 71 4.68 5.22 15.29
N ARG A 72 4.58 5.80 14.10
CA ARG A 72 3.76 5.27 13.00
C ARG A 72 4.17 3.86 12.60
N MET A 73 5.45 3.53 12.70
CA MET A 73 5.95 2.17 12.48
C MET A 73 5.21 1.12 13.33
N VAL A 74 4.98 1.40 14.62
CA VAL A 74 4.26 0.48 15.52
C VAL A 74 2.80 0.32 15.09
N HIS A 75 2.14 1.41 14.71
CA HIS A 75 0.78 1.37 14.19
C HIS A 75 0.68 0.46 12.96
N VAL A 76 1.51 0.68 11.96
CA VAL A 76 1.51 -0.08 10.71
C VAL A 76 1.72 -1.57 10.95
N GLN A 77 2.64 -1.93 11.85
CA GLN A 77 2.87 -3.33 12.24
C GLN A 77 1.65 -3.95 12.94
N LEU A 78 0.98 -3.21 13.81
CA LEU A 78 -0.26 -3.68 14.48
C LEU A 78 -1.39 -3.87 13.48
N VAL A 79 -1.59 -2.91 12.56
CA VAL A 79 -2.58 -3.03 11.47
C VAL A 79 -2.30 -4.27 10.64
N SER A 80 -1.05 -4.47 10.20
CA SER A 80 -0.65 -5.66 9.45
C SER A 80 -0.97 -6.96 10.21
N LYS A 81 -0.64 -7.02 11.49
CA LYS A 81 -0.91 -8.20 12.33
C LYS A 81 -2.40 -8.53 12.43
N ILE A 82 -3.22 -7.51 12.67
CA ILE A 82 -4.68 -7.67 12.79
C ILE A 82 -5.29 -8.06 11.43
N ALA A 83 -4.92 -7.34 10.36
CA ALA A 83 -5.43 -7.60 9.02
C ALA A 83 -5.11 -9.02 8.54
N ARG A 84 -3.88 -9.49 8.76
CA ARG A 84 -3.49 -10.87 8.46
C ARG A 84 -4.26 -11.90 9.29
N THR A 85 -4.56 -11.61 10.54
CA THR A 85 -5.36 -12.50 11.39
C THR A 85 -6.77 -12.67 10.81
N ILE A 86 -7.39 -11.58 10.36
CA ILE A 86 -8.69 -11.59 9.70
C ILE A 86 -8.59 -12.30 8.34
N GLY A 87 -7.58 -11.97 7.55
CA GLY A 87 -7.33 -12.59 6.25
C GLY A 87 -7.17 -14.11 6.35
N ARG A 88 -6.43 -14.59 7.34
CA ARG A 88 -6.28 -16.03 7.62
C ARG A 88 -7.61 -16.68 7.97
N ALA A 89 -8.42 -16.05 8.85
CA ALA A 89 -9.72 -16.56 9.24
C ALA A 89 -10.68 -16.66 8.04
N LEU A 90 -10.55 -15.75 7.06
CA LEU A 90 -11.35 -15.72 5.83
C LEU A 90 -10.72 -16.51 4.66
N SER A 91 -9.59 -17.16 4.88
CA SER A 91 -8.83 -17.87 3.85
C SER A 91 -8.42 -16.98 2.65
N LEU A 92 -8.03 -15.74 2.94
CA LEU A 92 -7.54 -14.79 1.95
C LEU A 92 -6.00 -14.84 1.81
N ASN A 93 -5.46 -14.10 0.84
CA ASN A 93 -4.02 -14.02 0.61
C ASN A 93 -3.36 -13.10 1.65
N GLU A 94 -2.72 -13.70 2.65
CA GLU A 94 -2.07 -12.97 3.74
C GLU A 94 -0.90 -12.10 3.26
N ASP A 95 -0.18 -12.48 2.19
CA ASP A 95 0.95 -11.72 1.68
C ASP A 95 0.47 -10.41 1.01
N LEU A 96 -0.61 -10.46 0.23
CA LEU A 96 -1.24 -9.26 -0.33
C LEU A 96 -1.76 -8.33 0.77
N ILE A 97 -2.42 -8.90 1.78
CA ILE A 97 -2.93 -8.15 2.94
C ILE A 97 -1.78 -7.48 3.70
N GLU A 98 -0.68 -8.18 3.91
CA GLU A 98 0.50 -7.64 4.58
C GLU A 98 1.12 -6.50 3.78
N ALA A 99 1.32 -6.68 2.48
CA ALA A 99 1.86 -5.65 1.60
C ALA A 99 1.00 -4.37 1.65
N ALA A 100 -0.32 -4.51 1.51
CA ALA A 100 -1.26 -3.40 1.61
C ALA A 100 -1.19 -2.70 2.97
N ALA A 101 -1.19 -3.47 4.06
CA ALA A 101 -1.15 -2.94 5.42
C ALA A 101 0.18 -2.23 5.75
N LEU A 102 1.30 -2.67 5.19
CA LEU A 102 2.60 -1.99 5.39
C LEU A 102 2.71 -0.71 4.57
N GLY A 103 2.04 -0.65 3.42
CA GLY A 103 2.11 0.49 2.50
C GLY A 103 1.05 1.58 2.70
N HIS A 104 -0.04 1.31 3.43
CA HIS A 104 -1.24 2.16 3.43
C HIS A 104 -0.99 3.61 3.86
N ASP A 105 -0.13 3.84 4.83
CA ASP A 105 0.10 5.12 5.49
C ASP A 105 1.36 5.88 5.03
N LEU A 106 2.08 5.38 3.99
CA LEU A 106 3.36 5.96 3.53
C LEU A 106 3.24 7.44 3.18
N GLY A 107 2.17 7.81 2.47
CA GLY A 107 1.88 9.17 2.05
C GLY A 107 1.34 10.09 3.15
N HIS A 108 1.28 9.65 4.39
CA HIS A 108 0.80 10.49 5.49
C HIS A 108 1.75 11.65 5.75
N VAL A 109 1.17 12.84 5.85
CA VAL A 109 1.87 14.10 6.08
C VAL A 109 2.14 14.34 7.57
N PRO A 110 3.05 15.28 7.92
CA PRO A 110 3.19 15.73 9.30
C PRO A 110 1.85 16.23 9.87
N PHE A 111 1.64 16.02 11.16
CA PHE A 111 0.41 16.38 11.91
C PHE A 111 -0.85 15.59 11.53
N GLY A 112 -0.68 14.42 10.88
CA GLY A 112 -1.77 13.48 10.60
C GLY A 112 -2.89 14.10 9.75
N HIS A 113 -4.15 13.77 10.05
CA HIS A 113 -5.31 14.25 9.29
C HIS A 113 -5.49 15.78 9.29
N GLU A 114 -4.99 16.50 10.33
CA GLU A 114 -5.06 17.95 10.31
C GLU A 114 -4.10 18.54 9.28
N GLY A 115 -2.88 17.98 9.16
CA GLY A 115 -1.94 18.35 8.11
C GLY A 115 -2.49 18.04 6.73
N GLU A 116 -3.11 16.89 6.56
CA GLU A 116 -3.79 16.48 5.32
C GLU A 116 -4.89 17.47 4.94
N ARG A 117 -5.76 17.85 5.89
CA ARG A 117 -6.82 18.84 5.67
C ARG A 117 -6.28 20.20 5.22
N ILE A 118 -5.14 20.64 5.80
CA ILE A 118 -4.49 21.89 5.41
C ILE A 118 -3.92 21.78 4.00
N LEU A 119 -3.20 20.70 3.69
CA LEU A 119 -2.63 20.48 2.36
C LEU A 119 -3.73 20.36 1.30
N ASN A 120 -4.83 19.67 1.59
CA ASN A 120 -5.95 19.58 0.68
C ASN A 120 -6.53 20.97 0.34
N LYS A 121 -6.69 21.85 1.33
CA LYS A 121 -7.12 23.24 1.08
C LYS A 121 -6.13 24.03 0.20
N ILE A 122 -4.83 23.84 0.40
CA ILE A 122 -3.80 24.50 -0.41
C ILE A 122 -3.85 23.95 -1.85
N SER A 123 -3.88 22.65 -2.01
CA SER A 123 -3.94 21.98 -3.31
C SER A 123 -5.14 22.43 -4.14
N LEU A 124 -6.33 22.43 -3.54
CA LEU A 124 -7.55 22.93 -4.19
C LEU A 124 -7.45 24.41 -4.58
N LYS A 125 -6.83 25.24 -3.73
CA LYS A 125 -6.63 26.67 -4.04
C LYS A 125 -5.72 26.88 -5.25
N HIS A 126 -4.80 25.97 -5.50
CA HIS A 126 -3.88 26.01 -6.65
C HIS A 126 -4.33 25.18 -7.84
N ASN A 127 -5.56 24.64 -7.83
CA ASN A 127 -6.12 23.78 -8.87
C ASN A 127 -5.34 22.48 -9.13
N GLU A 128 -4.65 21.96 -8.10
CA GLU A 128 -3.86 20.72 -8.16
C GLU A 128 -4.69 19.48 -7.79
N GLY A 129 -6.01 19.65 -7.58
CA GLY A 129 -6.90 18.57 -7.15
C GLY A 129 -6.89 18.31 -5.65
N TYR A 130 -7.47 17.19 -5.25
CA TYR A 130 -7.54 16.80 -3.83
C TYR A 130 -6.24 16.15 -3.37
N PHE A 131 -5.80 16.48 -2.16
CA PHE A 131 -4.72 15.79 -1.48
C PHE A 131 -5.30 14.75 -0.52
N ASN A 132 -4.97 13.48 -0.72
CA ASN A 132 -5.32 12.38 0.15
C ASN A 132 -4.10 11.50 0.40
N HIS A 133 -3.89 11.07 1.64
CA HIS A 133 -2.70 10.29 2.00
C HIS A 133 -2.65 8.92 1.32
N ASN A 134 -3.78 8.26 1.03
CA ASN A 134 -3.84 7.01 0.30
C ASN A 134 -3.36 7.18 -1.15
N VAL A 135 -3.79 8.24 -1.83
CA VAL A 135 -3.31 8.61 -3.18
C VAL A 135 -1.81 8.91 -3.14
N GLN A 136 -1.39 9.69 -2.15
CA GLN A 136 0.02 10.01 -1.96
C GLN A 136 0.86 8.77 -1.64
N SER A 137 0.34 7.79 -0.89
CA SER A 137 1.02 6.51 -0.64
C SER A 137 1.32 5.77 -1.94
N VAL A 138 0.34 5.69 -2.84
CA VAL A 138 0.52 5.07 -4.16
C VAL A 138 1.55 5.86 -4.98
N ARG A 139 1.45 7.20 -5.01
CA ARG A 139 2.39 8.05 -5.73
C ARG A 139 3.83 7.90 -5.21
N GLU A 140 4.02 7.82 -3.89
CA GLU A 140 5.34 7.56 -3.30
C GLU A 140 5.95 6.25 -3.83
N LEU A 141 5.16 5.20 -3.89
CA LEU A 141 5.60 3.86 -4.30
C LEU A 141 5.78 3.71 -5.81
N MET A 142 5.02 4.47 -6.62
CA MET A 142 5.05 4.38 -8.09
C MET A 142 6.03 5.37 -8.73
N ASP A 143 6.09 6.62 -8.19
CA ASP A 143 6.68 7.75 -8.93
C ASP A 143 7.82 8.42 -8.18
N ILE A 144 7.96 8.23 -6.84
CA ILE A 144 8.93 9.00 -6.04
C ILE A 144 10.08 8.11 -5.55
N GLU A 145 9.79 6.92 -5.06
CA GLU A 145 10.83 5.98 -4.62
C GLU A 145 11.79 5.62 -5.77
N ASN A 146 12.99 5.18 -5.41
CA ASN A 146 14.00 4.73 -6.35
C ASN A 146 14.34 5.79 -7.41
N ASP A 147 14.61 7.03 -6.95
CA ASP A 147 14.98 8.18 -7.79
C ASP A 147 13.93 8.54 -8.89
N GLY A 148 12.66 8.26 -8.61
CA GLY A 148 11.55 8.58 -9.50
C GLY A 148 11.09 7.42 -10.38
N GLU A 149 11.72 6.25 -10.27
CA GLU A 149 11.32 5.05 -11.03
C GLU A 149 10.25 4.20 -10.34
N GLY A 150 9.99 4.50 -9.06
CA GLY A 150 9.12 3.69 -8.22
C GLY A 150 9.71 2.33 -7.88
N ILE A 151 8.93 1.52 -7.15
CA ILE A 151 9.38 0.20 -6.71
C ILE A 151 8.66 -0.96 -7.39
N ASN A 152 7.91 -0.69 -8.46
CA ASN A 152 7.25 -1.69 -9.30
C ASN A 152 6.45 -2.74 -8.50
N LEU A 153 5.50 -2.30 -7.70
CA LEU A 153 4.57 -3.18 -6.98
C LEU A 153 3.52 -3.76 -7.92
N SER A 154 2.84 -4.82 -7.48
CA SER A 154 1.67 -5.32 -8.17
C SER A 154 0.52 -4.32 -8.10
N ILE A 155 -0.29 -4.26 -9.15
CA ILE A 155 -1.48 -3.41 -9.21
C ILE A 155 -2.44 -3.72 -8.07
N GLN A 156 -2.59 -4.99 -7.72
CA GLN A 156 -3.44 -5.41 -6.60
C GLN A 156 -2.97 -4.84 -5.26
N THR A 157 -1.66 -4.76 -5.03
CA THR A 157 -1.11 -4.13 -3.83
C THR A 157 -1.35 -2.62 -3.84
N LEU A 158 -1.13 -1.96 -4.97
CA LEU A 158 -1.37 -0.52 -5.12
C LEU A 158 -2.86 -0.17 -4.96
N ASP A 159 -3.76 -0.96 -5.55
CA ASP A 159 -5.20 -0.80 -5.42
C ASP A 159 -5.66 -0.97 -3.96
N ALA A 160 -5.16 -1.99 -3.27
CA ALA A 160 -5.46 -2.20 -1.86
C ALA A 160 -4.97 -1.05 -0.97
N ILE A 161 -3.80 -0.47 -1.27
CA ILE A 161 -3.29 0.74 -0.61
C ILE A 161 -4.18 1.94 -0.93
N LEU A 162 -4.57 2.12 -2.18
CA LEU A 162 -5.40 3.25 -2.61
C LEU A 162 -6.78 3.24 -1.93
N CYS A 163 -7.38 2.05 -1.80
CA CYS A 163 -8.76 1.88 -1.35
C CYS A 163 -8.92 1.67 0.16
N HIS A 164 -7.84 1.73 0.97
CA HIS A 164 -7.91 1.39 2.40
C HIS A 164 -8.81 2.32 3.23
N ASN A 165 -9.01 3.57 2.78
CA ASN A 165 -9.90 4.53 3.45
C ASN A 165 -11.40 4.25 3.23
N GLY A 166 -11.73 3.26 2.40
CA GLY A 166 -13.10 2.94 2.03
C GLY A 166 -13.73 3.98 1.11
N GLU A 167 -15.05 3.87 0.94
CA GLU A 167 -15.81 4.64 -0.06
C GLU A 167 -16.31 6.02 0.43
N LEU A 168 -15.94 6.46 1.62
CA LEU A 168 -16.47 7.70 2.21
C LEU A 168 -16.16 8.95 1.37
N GLU A 169 -15.09 8.90 0.58
CA GLU A 169 -14.67 10.01 -0.29
C GLU A 169 -15.14 9.87 -1.75
N LEU A 170 -15.82 8.78 -2.13
CA LEU A 170 -16.31 8.55 -3.49
C LEU A 170 -17.29 9.62 -3.98
N LYS A 171 -17.89 10.40 -3.11
CA LYS A 171 -18.73 11.54 -3.51
C LYS A 171 -17.94 12.65 -4.23
N GLU A 172 -16.64 12.70 -3.98
CA GLU A 172 -15.74 13.73 -4.50
C GLU A 172 -14.69 13.16 -5.47
N TYR A 173 -14.42 11.85 -5.42
CA TYR A 173 -13.48 11.16 -6.28
C TYR A 173 -14.19 10.29 -7.32
N HIS A 174 -14.10 10.69 -8.58
CA HIS A 174 -14.55 9.89 -9.70
C HIS A 174 -13.33 9.35 -10.45
N PRO A 175 -12.98 8.06 -10.29
CA PRO A 175 -11.85 7.48 -11.01
C PRO A 175 -12.09 7.60 -12.52
N LYS A 176 -11.11 8.12 -13.23
CA LYS A 176 -11.17 8.25 -14.70
C LYS A 176 -11.12 6.87 -15.37
N LYS A 177 -10.48 5.91 -14.72
CA LYS A 177 -10.28 4.54 -15.20
C LYS A 177 -10.90 3.57 -14.21
N LYS A 178 -11.67 2.61 -14.73
CA LYS A 178 -12.48 1.69 -13.92
C LYS A 178 -11.98 0.26 -13.97
N THR A 179 -11.10 -0.07 -14.90
CA THR A 179 -10.54 -1.41 -15.07
C THR A 179 -9.02 -1.38 -15.08
N THR A 180 -8.42 -2.53 -14.80
CA THR A 180 -6.96 -2.71 -14.87
C THR A 180 -6.44 -2.47 -16.29
N GLU A 181 -7.18 -2.91 -17.30
CA GLU A 181 -6.85 -2.73 -18.69
C GLU A 181 -6.83 -1.25 -19.08
N GLU A 182 -7.83 -0.48 -18.65
CA GLU A 182 -7.86 0.98 -18.86
C GLU A 182 -6.70 1.69 -18.18
N PHE A 183 -6.29 1.21 -17.00
CA PHE A 183 -5.13 1.75 -16.29
C PHE A 183 -3.83 1.47 -17.01
N LEU A 184 -3.63 0.24 -17.51
CA LEU A 184 -2.40 -0.18 -18.18
C LEU A 184 -2.18 0.49 -19.52
N GLN A 185 -3.24 0.88 -20.24
CA GLN A 185 -3.15 1.57 -21.54
C GLN A 185 -2.39 2.90 -21.48
N ASP A 186 -2.27 3.53 -20.32
CA ASP A 186 -1.48 4.77 -20.18
C ASP A 186 0.04 4.54 -20.08
N TYR A 187 0.47 3.29 -19.97
CA TYR A 187 1.87 2.89 -19.79
C TYR A 187 2.41 2.09 -20.98
N GLU A 188 1.63 1.93 -22.06
CA GLU A 188 2.10 1.40 -23.34
C GLU A 188 2.61 2.53 -24.25
#